data_36fe2723ae207900fd4b1f7582a20ec3
#
_entry.id   36fe2723ae207900fd4b1f7582a20ec3
#
_cell.length_a   1.000
_cell.length_b   1.000
_cell.length_c   1.000
_cell.angle_alpha   90.00
_cell.angle_beta   90.00
_cell.angle_gamma   90.00
#
_symmetry.space_group_name_H-M   'P 1'
#
loop_
_entity.id
_entity.type
_entity.pdbx_description
1 polymer ?
#
loop_
_entity_poly.entity_id
_entity_poly.type
_entity_poly.pdbx_seq_one_letter_code
_entity_poly.pdbx_strand_id
1 'polypeptide(L)'
;MTNLEYITDELKNEMKMHVTDTQQFDTWISILKPLNLYSETLYLEVPKKDTLFIYDKIWVPQLQLALDNIKDKTGKDLKVSVIAKDSDDYNKVLTLGKDYDPNGQMRISKVNSFPRPQLEEENIFANFVEGKSNQYALGVSQAVAENISNKSQARLYNPLFIYGESGLGKTHLMQAIAHEILDNRDDAYVMYLSSEKFTNEMISALRSTKNEKFREKYRSVDILLIDDIQFIAGKEGTQEEFFHTFNDLYNTGKQIVISSDRPPKEIKHLENRLISRFSWGIIVDIGKPDFETRVAILQKKLDQLGAYIDNNILFYIAENIDTNIRDLEGALSTAIAYAKSDNREVVTMEDAIKGVATRVKDKKKRVGIDDIQKYVADKYGIKLSDIKGKSRKKEIVNPRQIAMFLSREILEDSLVTISNAFDRDHTTVMHGIDKIQKQIEEDDNFKEEIDTLLKEITE
;
A
#
# COMPACT_ATOMS: atom_id res chain seq x y z
N MET A 1 47.91 2.95 -0.65
CA MET A 1 47.19 3.74 -1.66
C MET A 1 45.75 3.24 -1.67
N THR A 2 44.79 4.06 -1.38
CA THR A 2 43.37 3.68 -1.48
C THR A 2 42.99 3.53 -2.95
N ASN A 3 41.95 2.76 -3.27
CA ASN A 3 41.45 2.63 -4.64
C ASN A 3 41.08 3.98 -5.27
N LEU A 4 40.64 4.94 -4.46
CA LEU A 4 40.28 6.30 -4.83
C LEU A 4 41.52 7.13 -5.24
N GLU A 5 42.60 7.05 -4.47
CA GLU A 5 43.87 7.71 -4.79
C GLU A 5 44.48 7.13 -6.07
N TYR A 6 44.47 5.81 -6.21
CA TYR A 6 44.98 5.12 -7.42
C TYR A 6 44.26 5.60 -8.70
N ILE A 7 42.92 5.63 -8.69
CA ILE A 7 42.12 6.07 -9.84
C ILE A 7 42.43 7.55 -10.16
N THR A 8 42.55 8.39 -9.13
CA THR A 8 42.85 9.80 -9.31
C THR A 8 44.24 10.05 -9.90
N ASP A 9 45.24 9.29 -9.46
CA ASP A 9 46.60 9.37 -9.97
C ASP A 9 46.70 8.87 -11.41
N GLU A 10 46.05 7.77 -11.78
CA GLU A 10 45.98 7.30 -13.18
C GLU A 10 45.28 8.33 -14.06
N LEU A 11 44.17 8.94 -13.58
CA LEU A 11 43.48 10.03 -14.31
C LEU A 11 44.40 11.21 -14.55
N LYS A 12 45.17 11.67 -13.55
CA LYS A 12 46.13 12.75 -13.70
C LYS A 12 47.25 12.38 -14.66
N ASN A 13 47.75 11.17 -14.62
CA ASN A 13 48.78 10.70 -15.55
C ASN A 13 48.26 10.67 -16.98
N GLU A 14 47.02 10.23 -17.22
CA GLU A 14 46.40 10.29 -18.53
C GLU A 14 46.21 11.72 -19.03
N MET A 15 45.69 12.61 -18.16
CA MET A 15 45.55 14.04 -18.49
C MET A 15 46.87 14.72 -18.83
N LYS A 16 47.98 14.31 -18.18
CA LYS A 16 49.32 14.86 -18.51
C LYS A 16 49.80 14.52 -19.92
N MET A 17 49.29 13.44 -20.52
CA MET A 17 49.56 13.11 -21.91
C MET A 17 48.78 13.97 -22.91
N HIS A 18 47.63 14.48 -22.50
CA HIS A 18 46.71 15.25 -23.35
C HIS A 18 46.84 16.76 -23.18
N VAL A 19 47.21 17.24 -22.00
CA VAL A 19 47.41 18.67 -21.72
C VAL A 19 48.88 19.02 -21.96
N THR A 20 49.19 19.55 -23.12
CA THR A 20 50.56 19.89 -23.54
C THR A 20 51.15 21.13 -22.85
N ASP A 21 50.26 22.01 -22.33
CA ASP A 21 50.66 23.20 -21.59
C ASP A 21 50.84 22.85 -20.09
N THR A 22 52.10 22.83 -19.65
CA THR A 22 52.47 22.51 -18.26
C THR A 22 51.83 23.49 -17.28
N GLN A 23 51.68 24.76 -17.60
CA GLN A 23 51.10 25.77 -16.74
C GLN A 23 49.57 25.52 -16.55
N GLN A 24 48.88 25.14 -17.61
CA GLN A 24 47.46 24.75 -17.50
C GLN A 24 47.29 23.47 -16.68
N PHE A 25 48.13 22.46 -16.87
CA PHE A 25 48.09 21.24 -16.08
C PHE A 25 48.28 21.54 -14.58
N ASP A 26 49.31 22.33 -14.23
CA ASP A 26 49.62 22.65 -12.82
C ASP A 26 48.51 23.49 -12.17
N THR A 27 47.88 24.40 -12.95
CA THR A 27 46.84 25.29 -12.44
C THR A 27 45.51 24.58 -12.24
N TRP A 28 45.14 23.61 -13.10
CA TRP A 28 43.78 23.07 -13.15
C TRP A 28 43.68 21.57 -12.79
N ILE A 29 44.67 20.77 -13.16
CA ILE A 29 44.62 19.32 -13.04
C ILE A 29 45.36 18.80 -11.81
N SER A 30 46.58 19.32 -11.57
CA SER A 30 47.43 18.88 -10.49
C SER A 30 46.79 19.12 -9.11
N ILE A 31 46.01 20.20 -8.98
CA ILE A 31 45.36 20.61 -7.71
C ILE A 31 44.13 19.78 -7.35
N LEU A 32 43.58 19.03 -8.31
CA LEU A 32 42.43 18.15 -8.07
C LEU A 32 42.79 17.11 -6.99
N LYS A 33 41.96 16.99 -5.96
CA LYS A 33 42.12 15.99 -4.92
C LYS A 33 40.98 15.02 -4.94
N PRO A 34 41.21 13.74 -4.64
CA PRO A 34 40.12 12.78 -4.50
C PRO A 34 39.24 13.14 -3.30
N LEU A 35 37.94 13.31 -3.52
CA LEU A 35 36.97 13.61 -2.48
C LEU A 35 36.17 12.34 -2.10
N ASN A 36 35.55 11.70 -3.10
CA ASN A 36 34.74 10.52 -2.88
C ASN A 36 34.59 9.71 -4.19
N LEU A 37 34.24 8.42 -4.06
CA LEU A 37 33.83 7.56 -5.17
C LEU A 37 32.51 6.90 -4.75
N TYR A 38 31.42 7.34 -5.33
CA TYR A 38 30.10 6.90 -4.98
C TYR A 38 29.22 6.70 -6.23
N SER A 39 28.46 5.61 -6.30
CA SER A 39 27.53 5.28 -7.40
C SER A 39 28.14 5.52 -8.80
N GLU A 40 29.33 4.91 -9.06
CA GLU A 40 30.06 5.05 -10.34
C GLU A 40 30.49 6.48 -10.68
N THR A 41 30.50 7.40 -9.72
CA THR A 41 30.94 8.78 -9.91
C THR A 41 32.18 9.06 -9.04
N LEU A 42 33.27 9.46 -9.70
CA LEU A 42 34.48 9.97 -9.06
C LEU A 42 34.28 11.46 -8.76
N TYR A 43 34.21 11.82 -7.50
CA TYR A 43 34.14 13.20 -7.03
C TYR A 43 35.54 13.71 -6.72
N LEU A 44 35.91 14.82 -7.37
CA LEU A 44 37.18 15.51 -7.19
C LEU A 44 36.95 16.87 -6.52
N GLU A 45 37.79 17.21 -5.57
CA GLU A 45 37.68 18.48 -4.84
C GLU A 45 38.56 19.57 -5.48
N VAL A 46 38.02 20.81 -5.51
CA VAL A 46 38.77 22.04 -5.83
C VAL A 46 38.59 23.05 -4.70
N PRO A 47 39.57 23.99 -4.54
CA PRO A 47 39.56 24.90 -3.40
C PRO A 47 38.41 25.90 -3.36
N LYS A 48 37.96 26.42 -4.53
CA LYS A 48 37.06 27.57 -4.62
C LYS A 48 35.90 27.35 -5.62
N LYS A 49 34.71 27.79 -5.22
CA LYS A 49 33.46 27.73 -5.99
C LYS A 49 33.53 28.55 -7.29
N ASP A 50 34.22 29.67 -7.27
CA ASP A 50 34.33 30.56 -8.46
C ASP A 50 34.97 29.87 -9.67
N THR A 51 35.72 28.80 -9.44
CA THR A 51 36.39 28.05 -10.51
C THR A 51 35.50 26.93 -11.09
N LEU A 52 34.41 26.56 -10.47
CA LEU A 52 33.54 25.44 -10.91
C LEU A 52 33.02 25.61 -12.33
N PHE A 53 32.64 26.83 -12.72
CA PHE A 53 32.17 27.10 -14.08
C PHE A 53 33.20 26.72 -15.16
N ILE A 54 34.50 26.93 -14.86
CA ILE A 54 35.61 26.58 -15.77
C ILE A 54 35.77 25.05 -15.80
N TYR A 55 35.67 24.40 -14.66
CA TYR A 55 35.71 22.92 -14.61
C TYR A 55 34.56 22.32 -15.39
N ASP A 56 33.35 22.74 -15.16
CA ASP A 56 32.16 22.17 -15.81
C ASP A 56 32.17 22.34 -17.31
N LYS A 57 32.63 23.48 -17.80
CA LYS A 57 32.63 23.82 -19.23
C LYS A 57 33.83 23.28 -19.99
N ILE A 58 35.01 23.25 -19.39
CA ILE A 58 36.27 22.96 -20.07
C ILE A 58 36.86 21.64 -19.61
N TRP A 59 36.98 21.42 -18.32
CA TRP A 59 37.78 20.31 -17.79
C TRP A 59 36.99 19.02 -17.54
N VAL A 60 35.75 19.09 -17.10
CA VAL A 60 34.92 17.87 -16.83
C VAL A 60 34.78 17.03 -18.11
N PRO A 61 34.51 17.59 -19.30
CA PRO A 61 34.48 16.77 -20.54
C PRO A 61 35.83 16.10 -20.86
N GLN A 62 36.94 16.75 -20.60
CA GLN A 62 38.28 16.19 -20.84
C GLN A 62 38.65 15.16 -19.78
N LEU A 63 38.33 15.40 -18.52
CA LEU A 63 38.51 14.46 -17.44
C LEU A 63 37.65 13.18 -17.66
N GLN A 64 36.43 13.32 -18.18
CA GLN A 64 35.61 12.17 -18.52
C GLN A 64 36.24 11.35 -19.65
N LEU A 65 36.73 11.99 -20.71
CA LEU A 65 37.41 11.30 -21.81
C LEU A 65 38.67 10.56 -21.31
N ALA A 66 39.44 11.18 -20.41
CA ALA A 66 40.64 10.56 -19.84
C ALA A 66 40.25 9.38 -18.92
N LEU A 67 39.10 9.47 -18.19
CA LEU A 67 38.57 8.39 -17.38
C LEU A 67 38.14 7.20 -18.24
N ASP A 68 37.49 7.47 -19.36
CA ASP A 68 37.10 6.44 -20.34
C ASP A 68 38.31 5.71 -20.92
N ASN A 69 39.42 6.44 -21.19
CA ASN A 69 40.66 5.85 -21.70
C ASN A 69 41.37 4.93 -20.69
N ILE A 70 41.20 5.19 -19.38
CA ILE A 70 41.81 4.34 -18.34
C ILE A 70 40.84 3.28 -17.80
N LYS A 71 39.67 3.09 -18.42
CA LYS A 71 38.65 2.12 -18.02
C LYS A 71 39.20 0.70 -17.87
N ASP A 72 40.03 0.26 -18.82
CA ASP A 72 40.69 -1.08 -18.81
C ASP A 72 41.64 -1.25 -17.60
N LYS A 73 42.28 -0.18 -17.15
CA LYS A 73 43.20 -0.18 -16.01
C LYS A 73 42.46 -0.14 -14.68
N THR A 74 41.34 0.59 -14.61
CA THR A 74 40.55 0.77 -13.40
C THR A 74 39.49 -0.32 -13.21
N GLY A 75 39.12 -1.03 -14.28
CA GLY A 75 38.07 -2.07 -14.30
C GLY A 75 36.67 -1.52 -14.09
N LYS A 76 36.46 -0.20 -14.19
CA LYS A 76 35.18 0.46 -13.88
C LYS A 76 34.82 1.50 -14.94
N ASP A 77 33.52 1.59 -15.19
CA ASP A 77 32.91 2.65 -16.00
C ASP A 77 32.49 3.79 -15.06
N LEU A 78 33.29 4.86 -15.00
CA LEU A 78 33.14 5.91 -14.02
C LEU A 78 32.78 7.24 -14.67
N LYS A 79 31.92 8.01 -14.02
CA LYS A 79 31.66 9.42 -14.29
C LYS A 79 32.57 10.30 -13.44
N VAL A 80 32.85 11.52 -13.86
CA VAL A 80 33.57 12.49 -13.06
C VAL A 80 32.70 13.69 -12.70
N SER A 81 32.85 14.16 -11.48
CA SER A 81 32.21 15.39 -10.98
C SER A 81 33.22 16.19 -10.13
N VAL A 82 33.23 17.50 -10.27
CA VAL A 82 34.13 18.39 -9.53
C VAL A 82 33.32 19.20 -8.53
N ILE A 83 33.76 19.20 -7.28
CA ILE A 83 33.07 19.85 -6.16
C ILE A 83 34.02 20.85 -5.49
N ALA A 84 33.54 22.06 -5.24
CA ALA A 84 34.34 23.06 -4.54
C ALA A 84 34.22 22.87 -3.03
N LYS A 85 35.33 23.04 -2.32
CA LYS A 85 35.40 22.90 -0.85
C LYS A 85 34.52 23.89 -0.11
N ASP A 86 34.27 25.06 -0.69
CA ASP A 86 33.42 26.13 -0.16
C ASP A 86 31.98 26.08 -0.70
N SER A 87 31.57 24.99 -1.33
CA SER A 87 30.18 24.79 -1.80
C SER A 87 29.29 24.11 -0.76
N ASP A 88 27.97 24.39 -0.85
CA ASP A 88 26.95 23.78 0.01
C ASP A 88 26.87 22.26 -0.14
N ASP A 89 27.29 21.74 -1.29
CA ASP A 89 27.24 20.31 -1.59
C ASP A 89 28.49 19.55 -1.13
N TYR A 90 29.55 20.25 -0.70
CA TYR A 90 30.81 19.61 -0.31
C TYR A 90 30.64 18.60 0.83
N ASN A 91 29.97 18.98 1.91
CA ASN A 91 29.72 18.09 3.05
C ASN A 91 28.78 16.93 2.69
N LYS A 92 27.79 17.16 1.84
CA LYS A 92 26.91 16.10 1.33
C LYS A 92 27.71 15.07 0.55
N VAL A 93 28.58 15.51 -0.39
CA VAL A 93 29.40 14.61 -1.19
C VAL A 93 30.46 13.91 -0.34
N LEU A 94 31.04 14.60 0.63
CA LEU A 94 32.04 14.03 1.56
C LEU A 94 31.46 12.89 2.38
N THR A 95 30.18 12.95 2.72
CA THR A 95 29.46 11.96 3.54
C THR A 95 28.76 10.87 2.73
N LEU A 96 28.67 10.99 1.39
CA LEU A 96 28.10 9.95 0.54
C LEU A 96 28.82 8.61 0.76
N GLY A 97 28.10 7.60 1.22
CA GLY A 97 28.63 6.26 1.45
C GLY A 97 29.53 6.07 2.68
N LYS A 98 29.53 7.04 3.61
CA LYS A 98 30.32 6.97 4.85
C LYS A 98 29.40 6.80 6.05
N ASP A 99 29.36 5.59 6.63
CA ASP A 99 28.81 5.33 7.96
C ASP A 99 29.88 5.51 9.03
N TYR A 100 29.55 6.23 10.09
CA TYR A 100 30.37 6.32 11.29
C TYR A 100 29.87 5.29 12.32
N ASP A 101 30.78 4.39 12.75
CA ASP A 101 30.61 3.59 13.95
C ASP A 101 30.63 4.55 15.19
N PRO A 102 29.88 4.22 16.29
CA PRO A 102 29.88 5.00 17.54
C PRO A 102 31.28 5.22 18.14
N ASN A 103 32.30 4.49 17.70
CA ASN A 103 33.70 4.62 18.11
C ASN A 103 34.57 5.41 17.12
N GLY A 104 33.97 6.05 16.10
CA GLY A 104 34.69 6.90 15.14
C GLY A 104 35.54 6.16 14.11
N GLN A 105 35.38 4.85 13.96
CA GLN A 105 36.05 4.08 12.90
C GLN A 105 35.18 4.03 11.65
N MET A 106 35.77 4.42 10.51
CA MET A 106 35.16 4.41 9.20
C MET A 106 34.82 2.99 8.77
N ARG A 107 33.56 2.61 8.77
CA ARG A 107 33.13 1.39 8.05
C ARG A 107 33.09 1.69 6.56
N ILE A 108 34.00 1.09 5.80
CA ILE A 108 33.86 1.01 4.34
C ILE A 108 32.74 0.00 4.08
N SER A 109 31.50 0.49 4.02
CA SER A 109 30.42 -0.33 3.49
C SER A 109 30.74 -0.60 2.02
N LYS A 110 30.84 -1.87 1.65
CA LYS A 110 30.65 -2.27 0.26
C LYS A 110 29.20 -1.91 -0.08
N VAL A 111 29.00 -0.72 -0.61
CA VAL A 111 27.67 -0.31 -1.10
C VAL A 111 27.40 -1.09 -2.37
N ASN A 112 26.90 -2.30 -2.21
CA ASN A 112 26.02 -2.86 -3.21
C ASN A 112 24.74 -2.00 -3.12
N SER A 113 24.69 -0.90 -3.87
CA SER A 113 23.49 -0.08 -3.95
C SER A 113 22.43 -0.86 -4.74
N PHE A 114 21.67 -1.68 -4.01
CA PHE A 114 20.51 -2.32 -4.59
C PHE A 114 19.49 -1.23 -5.00
N PRO A 115 18.78 -1.39 -6.11
CA PRO A 115 17.77 -0.42 -6.52
C PRO A 115 16.75 -0.28 -5.39
N ARG A 116 16.59 0.96 -4.87
CA ARG A 116 15.57 1.23 -3.84
C ARG A 116 14.18 1.02 -4.44
N PRO A 117 13.26 0.37 -3.74
CA PRO A 117 11.90 0.23 -4.21
C PRO A 117 11.21 1.60 -4.28
N GLN A 118 10.26 1.75 -5.19
CA GLN A 118 9.39 2.93 -5.21
C GLN A 118 8.39 2.81 -4.06
N LEU A 119 8.52 3.67 -3.07
CA LEU A 119 7.65 3.75 -1.90
C LEU A 119 7.03 5.14 -1.84
N GLU A 120 5.82 5.23 -1.31
CA GLU A 120 5.18 6.50 -0.98
C GLU A 120 5.81 7.06 0.28
N GLU A 121 6.31 8.29 0.27
CA GLU A 121 7.00 8.93 1.41
C GLU A 121 6.12 9.05 2.65
N GLU A 122 4.80 9.15 2.46
CA GLU A 122 3.82 9.25 3.55
C GLU A 122 3.59 7.92 4.29
N ASN A 123 3.90 6.78 3.66
CA ASN A 123 3.59 5.44 4.18
C ASN A 123 4.67 4.95 5.15
N ILE A 124 4.83 5.66 6.26
CA ILE A 124 5.74 5.33 7.36
C ILE A 124 4.95 5.01 8.63
N PHE A 125 5.53 4.27 9.58
CA PHE A 125 4.86 3.93 10.85
C PHE A 125 4.37 5.14 11.62
N ALA A 126 5.12 6.25 11.62
CA ALA A 126 4.74 7.48 12.30
C ALA A 126 3.44 8.12 11.77
N ASN A 127 3.06 7.81 10.54
CA ASN A 127 1.83 8.30 9.91
C ASN A 127 0.66 7.32 10.01
N PHE A 128 0.92 6.09 10.42
CA PHE A 128 -0.13 5.09 10.59
C PHE A 128 -0.87 5.32 11.90
N VAL A 129 -2.19 5.48 11.82
CA VAL A 129 -3.03 5.73 13.02
C VAL A 129 -3.42 4.39 13.64
N GLU A 130 -2.96 4.18 14.87
CA GLU A 130 -3.31 3.00 15.66
C GLU A 130 -4.76 3.07 16.14
N GLY A 131 -5.46 1.94 16.06
CA GLY A 131 -6.80 1.73 16.59
C GLY A 131 -7.01 0.27 16.96
N LYS A 132 -8.12 -0.05 17.63
CA LYS A 132 -8.41 -1.42 18.11
C LYS A 132 -8.41 -2.46 16.98
N SER A 133 -8.79 -2.05 15.77
CA SER A 133 -8.92 -2.93 14.61
C SER A 133 -7.61 -3.21 13.87
N ASN A 134 -6.50 -2.52 14.22
CA ASN A 134 -5.22 -2.64 13.51
C ASN A 134 -4.00 -2.73 14.44
N GLN A 135 -4.18 -2.57 15.75
CA GLN A 135 -3.10 -2.54 16.75
C GLN A 135 -2.19 -3.77 16.67
N TYR A 136 -2.77 -4.95 16.55
CA TYR A 136 -1.99 -6.18 16.44
C TYR A 136 -1.17 -6.23 15.14
N ALA A 137 -1.79 -5.84 14.01
CA ALA A 137 -1.11 -5.79 12.72
C ALA A 137 0.04 -4.76 12.73
N LEU A 138 -0.15 -3.59 13.35
CA LEU A 138 0.89 -2.58 13.54
C LEU A 138 2.05 -3.13 14.37
N GLY A 139 1.78 -3.69 15.56
CA GLY A 139 2.83 -4.19 16.45
C GLY A 139 3.66 -5.31 15.82
N VAL A 140 3.01 -6.25 15.10
CA VAL A 140 3.73 -7.31 14.38
C VAL A 140 4.55 -6.73 13.23
N SER A 141 4.05 -5.74 12.49
CA SER A 141 4.78 -5.09 11.40
C SER A 141 6.04 -4.37 11.89
N GLN A 142 5.96 -3.67 13.02
CA GLN A 142 7.11 -3.05 13.68
C GLN A 142 8.13 -4.12 14.13
N ALA A 143 7.65 -5.20 14.75
CA ALA A 143 8.52 -6.31 15.17
C ALA A 143 9.26 -6.95 13.98
N VAL A 144 8.63 -7.06 12.79
CA VAL A 144 9.29 -7.54 11.57
C VAL A 144 10.40 -6.59 11.15
N ALA A 145 10.14 -5.28 11.13
CA ALA A 145 11.12 -4.27 10.73
C ALA A 145 12.34 -4.25 11.66
N GLU A 146 12.12 -4.32 12.99
CA GLU A 146 13.16 -4.29 14.00
C GLU A 146 14.03 -5.57 14.01
N ASN A 147 13.40 -6.73 13.78
CA ASN A 147 14.05 -8.03 13.98
C ASN A 147 14.70 -8.61 12.72
N ILE A 148 14.70 -7.91 11.58
CA ILE A 148 15.28 -8.41 10.33
C ILE A 148 16.77 -8.77 10.45
N SER A 149 17.50 -8.11 11.36
CA SER A 149 18.92 -8.38 11.64
C SER A 149 19.14 -9.55 12.59
N ASN A 150 18.13 -9.98 13.33
CA ASN A 150 18.19 -11.06 14.30
C ASN A 150 17.62 -12.36 13.73
N LYS A 151 18.47 -13.20 13.12
CA LYS A 151 18.06 -14.43 12.42
C LYS A 151 17.20 -15.40 13.24
N SER A 152 17.34 -15.42 14.56
CA SER A 152 16.57 -16.33 15.43
C SER A 152 15.17 -15.80 15.67
N GLN A 153 14.99 -14.50 15.80
CA GLN A 153 13.69 -13.84 16.00
C GLN A 153 12.97 -13.60 14.68
N ALA A 154 13.69 -13.28 13.61
CA ALA A 154 13.10 -13.08 12.28
C ALA A 154 12.29 -14.30 11.80
N ARG A 155 12.71 -15.54 12.17
CA ARG A 155 11.97 -16.76 11.83
C ARG A 155 10.58 -16.83 12.46
N LEU A 156 10.37 -16.20 13.62
CA LEU A 156 9.07 -16.21 14.30
C LEU A 156 8.01 -15.44 13.50
N TYR A 157 8.43 -14.37 12.82
CA TYR A 157 7.55 -13.47 12.06
C TYR A 157 7.58 -13.75 10.55
N ASN A 158 8.09 -14.89 10.10
CA ASN A 158 8.28 -15.19 8.68
C ASN A 158 7.50 -16.44 8.23
N PRO A 159 6.62 -16.33 7.24
CA PRO A 159 6.17 -15.09 6.59
C PRO A 159 5.25 -14.26 7.48
N LEU A 160 5.18 -12.96 7.24
CA LEU A 160 4.09 -12.11 7.72
C LEU A 160 3.01 -12.03 6.63
N PHE A 161 1.77 -12.39 6.97
CA PHE A 161 0.62 -12.30 6.07
C PHE A 161 -0.39 -11.30 6.62
N ILE A 162 -0.57 -10.15 5.92
CA ILE A 162 -1.47 -9.07 6.32
C ILE A 162 -2.72 -9.15 5.44
N TYR A 163 -3.89 -9.29 6.05
CA TYR A 163 -5.12 -9.30 5.26
C TYR A 163 -6.16 -8.33 5.80
N GLY A 164 -7.15 -8.01 4.98
CA GLY A 164 -8.26 -7.12 5.30
C GLY A 164 -8.85 -6.51 4.02
N GLU A 165 -10.05 -5.97 4.10
CA GLU A 165 -10.73 -5.36 2.97
C GLU A 165 -9.88 -4.30 2.26
N SER A 166 -10.24 -3.92 1.02
CA SER A 166 -9.50 -2.89 0.28
C SER A 166 -9.57 -1.53 0.99
N GLY A 167 -8.43 -0.79 0.98
CA GLY A 167 -8.39 0.57 1.53
C GLY A 167 -8.28 0.67 3.05
N LEU A 168 -7.91 -0.40 3.78
CA LEU A 168 -7.74 -0.40 5.24
C LEU A 168 -6.30 -0.14 5.73
N GLY A 169 -5.33 0.10 4.83
CA GLY A 169 -3.96 0.44 5.21
C GLY A 169 -2.94 -0.70 5.11
N LYS A 170 -3.26 -1.84 4.47
CA LYS A 170 -2.30 -2.95 4.23
C LYS A 170 -1.03 -2.47 3.53
N THR A 171 -1.18 -1.79 2.40
CA THR A 171 -0.08 -1.23 1.61
C THR A 171 0.74 -0.25 2.44
N HIS A 172 0.11 0.59 3.28
CA HIS A 172 0.79 1.51 4.19
C HIS A 172 1.71 0.74 5.14
N LEU A 173 1.22 -0.28 5.85
CA LEU A 173 2.05 -1.09 6.76
C LEU A 173 3.20 -1.79 6.04
N MET A 174 2.97 -2.34 4.85
CA MET A 174 4.02 -2.97 4.05
C MET A 174 5.13 -1.98 3.68
N GLN A 175 4.74 -0.79 3.21
CA GLN A 175 5.72 0.24 2.87
C GLN A 175 6.40 0.82 4.11
N ALA A 176 5.69 0.93 5.25
CA ALA A 176 6.29 1.35 6.51
C ALA A 176 7.38 0.37 6.99
N ILE A 177 7.16 -0.94 6.85
CA ILE A 177 8.20 -1.96 7.09
C ILE A 177 9.41 -1.71 6.18
N ALA A 178 9.18 -1.45 4.89
CA ALA A 178 10.25 -1.21 3.93
C ALA A 178 11.06 0.06 4.26
N HIS A 179 10.38 1.16 4.62
CA HIS A 179 11.02 2.41 5.03
C HIS A 179 11.89 2.20 6.27
N GLU A 180 11.34 1.62 7.33
CA GLU A 180 12.05 1.38 8.60
C GLU A 180 13.30 0.54 8.41
N ILE A 181 13.24 -0.49 7.53
CA ILE A 181 14.40 -1.34 7.22
C ILE A 181 15.45 -0.55 6.44
N LEU A 182 15.04 0.25 5.45
CA LEU A 182 15.96 1.03 4.62
C LEU A 182 16.61 2.18 5.40
N ASP A 183 15.92 2.73 6.41
CA ASP A 183 16.46 3.77 7.28
C ASP A 183 17.47 3.23 8.28
N ASN A 184 17.28 1.97 8.72
CA ASN A 184 18.16 1.32 9.69
C ASN A 184 19.27 0.47 9.05
N ARG A 185 19.16 0.15 7.75
CA ARG A 185 20.10 -0.72 7.02
C ARG A 185 20.27 -0.32 5.56
N ASP A 186 21.27 0.49 5.28
CA ASP A 186 21.61 0.92 3.92
C ASP A 186 22.04 -0.23 2.99
N ASP A 187 22.50 -1.36 3.57
CA ASP A 187 22.94 -2.55 2.84
C ASP A 187 21.83 -3.54 2.54
N ALA A 188 20.60 -3.32 3.01
CA ALA A 188 19.50 -4.22 2.82
C ALA A 188 18.95 -4.19 1.39
N TYR A 189 18.81 -5.34 0.76
CA TYR A 189 18.10 -5.45 -0.51
C TYR A 189 16.61 -5.66 -0.25
N VAL A 190 15.88 -4.57 -0.23
CA VAL A 190 14.42 -4.52 -0.02
C VAL A 190 13.72 -4.51 -1.38
N MET A 191 12.78 -5.43 -1.60
CA MET A 191 11.95 -5.45 -2.79
C MET A 191 10.48 -5.38 -2.42
N TYR A 192 9.81 -4.33 -2.90
CA TYR A 192 8.36 -4.12 -2.78
C TYR A 192 7.73 -4.07 -4.18
N LEU A 193 6.70 -4.87 -4.40
CA LEU A 193 5.96 -4.88 -5.66
C LEU A 193 4.56 -5.51 -5.48
N SER A 194 3.65 -5.24 -6.43
CA SER A 194 2.40 -5.96 -6.52
C SER A 194 2.59 -7.36 -7.12
N SER A 195 1.73 -8.30 -6.76
CA SER A 195 1.74 -9.64 -7.36
C SER A 195 1.42 -9.64 -8.86
N GLU A 196 0.74 -8.61 -9.34
CA GLU A 196 0.52 -8.37 -10.77
C GLU A 196 1.84 -8.05 -11.49
N LYS A 197 2.68 -7.15 -10.92
CA LYS A 197 4.00 -6.82 -11.45
C LYS A 197 4.90 -8.06 -11.48
N PHE A 198 4.89 -8.87 -10.41
CA PHE A 198 5.60 -10.15 -10.38
C PHE A 198 5.18 -11.05 -11.55
N THR A 199 3.87 -11.21 -11.76
CA THR A 199 3.31 -12.00 -12.87
C THR A 199 3.77 -11.48 -14.23
N ASN A 200 3.69 -10.18 -14.46
CA ASN A 200 4.05 -9.56 -15.74
C ASN A 200 5.55 -9.69 -16.04
N GLU A 201 6.40 -9.51 -15.03
CA GLU A 201 7.85 -9.71 -15.18
C GLU A 201 8.19 -11.18 -15.45
N MET A 202 7.52 -12.14 -14.78
CA MET A 202 7.69 -13.56 -15.04
C MET A 202 7.31 -13.92 -16.48
N ILE A 203 6.15 -13.46 -16.95
CA ILE A 203 5.71 -13.70 -18.35
C ILE A 203 6.73 -13.12 -19.35
N SER A 204 7.24 -11.92 -19.07
CA SER A 204 8.26 -11.28 -19.90
C SER A 204 9.57 -12.07 -19.93
N ALA A 205 10.00 -12.60 -18.77
CA ALA A 205 11.20 -13.43 -18.66
C ALA A 205 11.06 -14.74 -19.44
N LEU A 206 9.89 -15.39 -19.35
CA LEU A 206 9.58 -16.61 -20.13
C LEU A 206 9.66 -16.36 -21.64
N ARG A 207 9.07 -15.25 -22.11
CA ARG A 207 9.09 -14.88 -23.55
C ARG A 207 10.49 -14.55 -24.06
N SER A 208 11.35 -13.98 -23.22
CA SER A 208 12.72 -13.54 -23.58
C SER A 208 13.80 -14.54 -23.21
N THR A 209 13.47 -15.75 -22.76
CA THR A 209 14.40 -16.80 -22.28
C THR A 209 15.36 -16.30 -21.18
N LYS A 210 14.91 -15.35 -20.33
CA LYS A 210 15.70 -14.74 -19.24
C LYS A 210 15.27 -15.25 -17.85
N ASN A 211 14.85 -16.51 -17.75
CA ASN A 211 14.32 -17.09 -16.52
C ASN A 211 15.33 -17.06 -15.37
N GLU A 212 16.63 -17.27 -15.65
CA GLU A 212 17.68 -17.23 -14.63
C GLU A 212 17.82 -15.82 -14.02
N LYS A 213 17.81 -14.78 -14.85
CA LYS A 213 17.87 -13.39 -14.36
C LYS A 213 16.65 -13.00 -13.50
N PHE A 214 15.47 -13.50 -13.88
CA PHE A 214 14.27 -13.33 -13.09
C PHE A 214 14.42 -14.00 -11.71
N ARG A 215 14.86 -15.25 -11.68
CA ARG A 215 15.09 -16.01 -10.44
C ARG A 215 16.14 -15.34 -9.57
N GLU A 216 17.27 -14.94 -10.15
CA GLU A 216 18.34 -14.24 -9.45
C GLU A 216 17.80 -12.95 -8.80
N LYS A 217 17.06 -12.12 -9.55
CA LYS A 217 16.46 -10.88 -9.06
C LYS A 217 15.60 -11.10 -7.82
N TYR A 218 14.69 -12.08 -7.84
CA TYR A 218 13.70 -12.28 -6.77
C TYR A 218 14.23 -13.12 -5.60
N ARG A 219 15.25 -13.94 -5.80
CA ARG A 219 15.80 -14.83 -4.77
C ARG A 219 17.03 -14.26 -4.05
N SER A 220 17.59 -13.15 -4.54
CA SER A 220 18.74 -12.48 -3.93
C SER A 220 18.40 -11.42 -2.89
N VAL A 221 17.13 -11.09 -2.72
CA VAL A 221 16.64 -10.04 -1.80
C VAL A 221 16.81 -10.46 -0.33
N ASP A 222 16.93 -9.48 0.57
CA ASP A 222 16.89 -9.71 2.02
C ASP A 222 15.46 -9.71 2.55
N ILE A 223 14.59 -8.91 1.93
CA ILE A 223 13.16 -8.90 2.20
C ILE A 223 12.37 -8.77 0.92
N LEU A 224 11.34 -9.61 0.78
CA LEU A 224 10.35 -9.57 -0.29
C LEU A 224 9.00 -9.16 0.27
N LEU A 225 8.48 -8.00 -0.17
CA LEU A 225 7.14 -7.53 0.14
C LEU A 225 6.28 -7.62 -1.12
N ILE A 226 5.28 -8.50 -1.10
CA ILE A 226 4.35 -8.71 -2.21
C ILE A 226 2.96 -8.25 -1.82
N ASP A 227 2.48 -7.21 -2.50
CA ASP A 227 1.15 -6.66 -2.29
C ASP A 227 0.11 -7.35 -3.17
N ASP A 228 -1.09 -7.53 -2.60
CA ASP A 228 -2.27 -8.06 -3.26
C ASP A 228 -2.08 -9.46 -3.89
N ILE A 229 -1.64 -10.43 -3.09
CA ILE A 229 -1.31 -11.80 -3.54
C ILE A 229 -2.49 -12.51 -4.20
N GLN A 230 -3.75 -12.12 -3.93
CA GLN A 230 -4.93 -12.72 -4.53
C GLN A 230 -4.92 -12.64 -6.08
N PHE A 231 -4.17 -11.73 -6.68
CA PHE A 231 -4.10 -11.63 -8.14
C PHE A 231 -3.27 -12.72 -8.84
N ILE A 232 -2.54 -13.58 -8.09
CA ILE A 232 -1.95 -14.79 -8.69
C ILE A 232 -2.92 -15.98 -8.74
N ALA A 233 -4.07 -15.88 -8.06
CA ALA A 233 -5.07 -16.94 -8.04
C ALA A 233 -5.53 -17.30 -9.44
N GLY A 234 -5.64 -18.62 -9.73
CA GLY A 234 -5.97 -19.13 -11.05
C GLY A 234 -4.87 -19.06 -12.11
N LYS A 235 -3.67 -18.55 -11.77
CA LYS A 235 -2.52 -18.47 -12.67
C LYS A 235 -1.48 -19.53 -12.30
N GLU A 236 -1.70 -20.80 -12.68
CA GLU A 236 -0.88 -21.95 -12.24
C GLU A 236 0.63 -21.72 -12.40
N GLY A 237 1.10 -21.29 -13.56
CA GLY A 237 2.54 -21.06 -13.79
C GLY A 237 3.12 -19.96 -12.88
N THR A 238 2.33 -18.91 -12.55
CA THR A 238 2.77 -17.86 -11.63
C THR A 238 2.81 -18.39 -10.19
N GLN A 239 1.83 -19.20 -9.80
CA GLN A 239 1.80 -19.81 -8.48
C GLN A 239 2.98 -20.77 -8.28
N GLU A 240 3.33 -21.53 -9.31
CA GLU A 240 4.49 -22.43 -9.28
C GLU A 240 5.81 -21.67 -9.09
N GLU A 241 6.09 -20.65 -9.91
CA GLU A 241 7.33 -19.87 -9.78
C GLU A 241 7.38 -19.08 -8.45
N PHE A 242 6.23 -18.57 -7.99
CA PHE A 242 6.13 -17.91 -6.69
C PHE A 242 6.41 -18.90 -5.54
N PHE A 243 5.89 -20.12 -5.62
CA PHE A 243 6.16 -21.17 -4.65
C PHE A 243 7.67 -21.49 -4.53
N HIS A 244 8.37 -21.58 -5.66
CA HIS A 244 9.81 -21.78 -5.65
C HIS A 244 10.55 -20.58 -5.08
N THR A 245 10.19 -19.36 -5.47
CA THR A 245 10.78 -18.12 -4.92
C THR A 245 10.57 -18.03 -3.42
N PHE A 246 9.35 -18.31 -2.94
CA PHE A 246 9.03 -18.35 -1.52
C PHE A 246 9.92 -19.34 -0.76
N ASN A 247 10.05 -20.58 -1.24
CA ASN A 247 10.84 -21.59 -0.58
C ASN A 247 12.33 -21.23 -0.51
N ASP A 248 12.90 -20.69 -1.58
CA ASP A 248 14.29 -20.28 -1.62
C ASP A 248 14.58 -19.15 -0.62
N LEU A 249 13.72 -18.14 -0.54
CA LEU A 249 13.83 -17.06 0.43
C LEU A 249 13.64 -17.56 1.86
N TYR A 250 12.61 -18.34 2.12
CA TYR A 250 12.31 -18.87 3.45
C TYR A 250 13.45 -19.76 3.97
N ASN A 251 13.96 -20.68 3.14
CA ASN A 251 15.03 -21.60 3.51
C ASN A 251 16.37 -20.89 3.77
N THR A 252 16.61 -19.77 3.09
CA THR A 252 17.80 -18.92 3.28
C THR A 252 17.63 -17.90 4.41
N GLY A 253 16.48 -17.91 5.11
CA GLY A 253 16.19 -17.03 6.24
C GLY A 253 15.93 -15.58 5.85
N LYS A 254 15.48 -15.34 4.62
CA LYS A 254 15.06 -14.03 4.12
C LYS A 254 13.63 -13.77 4.54
N GLN A 255 13.30 -12.50 4.82
CA GLN A 255 11.95 -12.12 5.25
C GLN A 255 10.98 -12.05 4.09
N ILE A 256 9.76 -12.53 4.31
CA ILE A 256 8.66 -12.45 3.35
C ILE A 256 7.47 -11.77 4.03
N VAL A 257 6.91 -10.74 3.38
CA VAL A 257 5.69 -10.05 3.80
C VAL A 257 4.70 -10.09 2.64
N ILE A 258 3.48 -10.50 2.92
CA ILE A 258 2.44 -10.70 1.90
C ILE A 258 1.19 -9.97 2.34
N SER A 259 0.53 -9.25 1.43
CA SER A 259 -0.80 -8.72 1.67
C SER A 259 -1.88 -9.42 0.85
N SER A 260 -3.12 -9.37 1.34
CA SER A 260 -4.30 -9.87 0.63
C SER A 260 -5.57 -9.14 1.06
N ASP A 261 -6.61 -9.21 0.23
CA ASP A 261 -7.95 -8.73 0.60
C ASP A 261 -8.70 -9.69 1.55
N ARG A 262 -8.20 -10.93 1.70
CA ARG A 262 -8.81 -12.01 2.51
C ARG A 262 -7.76 -12.99 3.05
N PRO A 263 -8.10 -13.80 4.08
CA PRO A 263 -7.16 -14.77 4.62
C PRO A 263 -6.79 -15.86 3.59
N PRO A 264 -5.63 -16.54 3.72
CA PRO A 264 -5.13 -17.48 2.71
C PRO A 264 -6.12 -18.58 2.31
N LYS A 265 -6.89 -19.09 3.27
CA LYS A 265 -7.86 -20.18 3.04
C LYS A 265 -9.08 -19.75 2.22
N GLU A 266 -9.37 -18.47 2.14
CA GLU A 266 -10.51 -17.90 1.42
C GLU A 266 -10.16 -17.42 0.01
N ILE A 267 -8.86 -17.45 -0.37
CA ILE A 267 -8.43 -17.10 -1.72
C ILE A 267 -8.79 -18.26 -2.66
N LYS A 268 -9.87 -18.10 -3.43
CA LYS A 268 -10.33 -19.11 -4.40
C LYS A 268 -9.25 -19.33 -5.46
N HIS A 269 -9.08 -20.58 -5.92
CA HIS A 269 -8.09 -20.98 -6.94
C HIS A 269 -6.62 -20.72 -6.56
N LEU A 270 -6.31 -20.60 -5.26
CA LEU A 270 -4.95 -20.64 -4.75
C LEU A 270 -4.58 -22.08 -4.41
N GLU A 271 -3.39 -22.52 -4.80
CA GLU A 271 -2.92 -23.88 -4.56
C GLU A 271 -2.71 -24.15 -3.05
N ASN A 272 -3.09 -25.33 -2.59
CA ASN A 272 -2.99 -25.74 -1.18
C ASN A 272 -1.57 -25.64 -0.63
N ARG A 273 -0.55 -25.86 -1.48
CA ARG A 273 0.86 -25.71 -1.08
C ARG A 273 1.21 -24.27 -0.70
N LEU A 274 0.67 -23.27 -1.41
CA LEU A 274 0.84 -21.86 -1.07
C LEU A 274 0.04 -21.48 0.17
N ILE A 275 -1.20 -21.94 0.30
CA ILE A 275 -2.03 -21.74 1.50
C ILE A 275 -1.27 -22.24 2.74
N SER A 276 -0.68 -23.43 2.65
CA SER A 276 0.13 -24.00 3.74
C SER A 276 1.34 -23.12 4.07
N ARG A 277 2.06 -22.62 3.07
CA ARG A 277 3.23 -21.75 3.25
C ARG A 277 2.88 -20.41 3.90
N PHE A 278 1.81 -19.77 3.43
CA PHE A 278 1.33 -18.50 3.99
C PHE A 278 0.87 -18.64 5.45
N SER A 279 0.43 -19.84 5.82
CA SER A 279 -0.02 -20.17 7.18
C SER A 279 1.11 -20.58 8.14
N TRP A 280 2.36 -20.66 7.69
CA TRP A 280 3.47 -21.07 8.57
C TRP A 280 3.92 -19.98 9.53
N GLY A 281 3.80 -18.72 9.14
CA GLY A 281 4.21 -17.58 9.94
C GLY A 281 3.04 -16.95 10.70
N ILE A 282 3.04 -15.63 10.76
CA ILE A 282 2.01 -14.85 11.44
C ILE A 282 1.02 -14.32 10.42
N ILE A 283 -0.26 -14.54 10.70
CA ILE A 283 -1.37 -13.97 9.93
C ILE A 283 -2.02 -12.90 10.80
N VAL A 284 -2.12 -11.69 10.27
CA VAL A 284 -2.74 -10.55 10.95
C VAL A 284 -3.83 -9.96 10.09
N ASP A 285 -4.92 -9.57 10.73
CA ASP A 285 -6.03 -8.86 10.08
C ASP A 285 -5.99 -7.36 10.35
N ILE A 286 -6.51 -6.61 9.40
CA ILE A 286 -6.82 -5.20 9.55
C ILE A 286 -8.32 -5.04 9.35
N GLY A 287 -9.02 -4.74 10.44
CA GLY A 287 -10.45 -4.48 10.44
C GLY A 287 -10.79 -3.02 10.13
N LYS A 288 -12.09 -2.73 9.98
CA LYS A 288 -12.59 -1.37 9.79
C LYS A 288 -12.31 -0.53 11.04
N PRO A 289 -11.83 0.71 10.88
CA PRO A 289 -11.58 1.60 12.00
C PRO A 289 -12.90 2.01 12.68
N ASP A 290 -12.88 2.11 14.00
CA ASP A 290 -13.97 2.73 14.76
C ASP A 290 -14.06 4.24 14.50
N PHE A 291 -15.10 4.89 15.04
CA PHE A 291 -15.33 6.31 14.79
C PHE A 291 -14.15 7.18 15.23
N GLU A 292 -13.61 6.94 16.41
CA GLU A 292 -12.48 7.68 16.98
C GLU A 292 -11.24 7.55 16.11
N THR A 293 -10.96 6.33 15.66
CA THR A 293 -9.83 6.07 14.75
C THR A 293 -10.02 6.77 13.41
N ARG A 294 -11.25 6.80 12.84
CA ARG A 294 -11.54 7.54 11.61
C ARG A 294 -11.29 9.03 11.75
N VAL A 295 -11.74 9.62 12.86
CA VAL A 295 -11.46 11.05 13.15
C VAL A 295 -9.97 11.31 13.26
N ALA A 296 -9.23 10.45 13.97
CA ALA A 296 -7.78 10.59 14.11
C ALA A 296 -7.04 10.46 12.76
N ILE A 297 -7.50 9.57 11.86
CA ILE A 297 -6.97 9.46 10.49
C ILE A 297 -7.20 10.76 9.70
N LEU A 298 -8.40 11.31 9.75
CA LEU A 298 -8.70 12.59 9.09
C LEU A 298 -7.83 13.73 9.64
N GLN A 299 -7.66 13.81 10.97
CA GLN A 299 -6.80 14.80 11.60
C GLN A 299 -5.36 14.64 11.15
N LYS A 300 -4.82 13.43 11.17
CA LYS A 300 -3.45 13.14 10.71
C LYS A 300 -3.24 13.56 9.24
N LYS A 301 -4.25 13.33 8.38
CA LYS A 301 -4.20 13.76 6.97
C LYS A 301 -4.21 15.27 6.84
N LEU A 302 -4.96 15.99 7.67
CA LEU A 302 -4.93 17.45 7.70
C LEU A 302 -3.58 18.01 8.12
N ASP A 303 -2.96 17.42 9.15
CA ASP A 303 -1.63 17.81 9.61
C ASP A 303 -0.59 17.68 8.48
N GLN A 304 -0.65 16.61 7.70
CA GLN A 304 0.19 16.39 6.51
C GLN A 304 -0.04 17.43 5.42
N LEU A 305 -1.31 17.85 5.22
CA LEU A 305 -1.69 18.84 4.22
C LEU A 305 -1.44 20.28 4.67
N GLY A 306 -1.08 20.50 5.95
CA GLY A 306 -0.96 21.82 6.55
C GLY A 306 -2.27 22.61 6.53
N ALA A 307 -3.42 21.93 6.54
CA ALA A 307 -4.76 22.51 6.43
C ALA A 307 -5.47 22.46 7.78
N TYR A 308 -6.36 23.45 8.00
CA TYR A 308 -7.22 23.48 9.18
C TYR A 308 -8.69 23.38 8.76
N ILE A 309 -9.41 22.44 9.39
CA ILE A 309 -10.84 22.23 9.19
C ILE A 309 -11.49 22.07 10.56
N ASP A 310 -12.71 22.62 10.71
CA ASP A 310 -13.48 22.51 11.95
C ASP A 310 -13.79 21.04 12.30
N ASN A 311 -13.66 20.67 13.56
CA ASN A 311 -13.89 19.32 14.04
C ASN A 311 -15.28 18.76 13.71
N ASN A 312 -16.33 19.62 13.66
CA ASN A 312 -17.67 19.19 13.29
C ASN A 312 -17.73 18.64 11.86
N ILE A 313 -16.90 19.18 10.96
CA ILE A 313 -16.79 18.71 9.57
C ILE A 313 -16.10 17.34 9.55
N LEU A 314 -15.02 17.17 10.33
CA LEU A 314 -14.33 15.87 10.45
C LEU A 314 -15.25 14.82 11.04
N PHE A 315 -16.00 15.15 12.07
CA PHE A 315 -16.99 14.26 12.67
C PHE A 315 -18.06 13.86 11.66
N TYR A 316 -18.58 14.84 10.89
CA TYR A 316 -19.55 14.55 9.85
C TYR A 316 -19.01 13.58 8.79
N ILE A 317 -17.78 13.78 8.30
CA ILE A 317 -17.16 12.88 7.33
C ILE A 317 -16.96 11.49 7.95
N ALA A 318 -16.40 11.41 9.18
CA ALA A 318 -16.15 10.18 9.88
C ALA A 318 -17.43 9.38 10.21
N GLU A 319 -18.56 10.05 10.49
CA GLU A 319 -19.84 9.40 10.77
C GLU A 319 -20.47 8.81 9.51
N ASN A 320 -20.34 9.50 8.38
CA ASN A 320 -20.99 9.09 7.15
C ASN A 320 -20.18 8.13 6.28
N ILE A 321 -18.86 7.99 6.51
CA ILE A 321 -18.00 7.05 5.80
C ILE A 321 -17.43 6.03 6.79
N ASP A 322 -17.98 4.83 6.76
CA ASP A 322 -17.62 3.69 7.58
C ASP A 322 -17.05 2.50 6.76
N THR A 323 -16.83 2.72 5.46
CA THR A 323 -16.44 1.68 4.51
C THR A 323 -14.95 1.37 4.59
N ASN A 324 -14.09 2.32 4.27
CA ASN A 324 -12.64 2.18 4.24
C ASN A 324 -11.92 3.54 4.35
N ILE A 325 -10.62 3.51 4.64
CA ILE A 325 -9.82 4.73 4.84
C ILE A 325 -9.63 5.50 3.52
N ARG A 326 -9.54 4.81 2.38
CA ARG A 326 -9.38 5.45 1.07
C ARG A 326 -10.59 6.32 0.71
N ASP A 327 -11.80 5.86 1.01
CA ASP A 327 -13.01 6.66 0.80
C ASP A 327 -13.08 7.82 1.79
N LEU A 328 -12.67 7.58 3.05
CA LEU A 328 -12.61 8.58 4.10
C LEU A 328 -11.69 9.76 3.72
N GLU A 329 -10.45 9.48 3.35
CA GLU A 329 -9.48 10.49 2.88
C GLU A 329 -9.91 11.13 1.56
N GLY A 330 -10.54 10.35 0.69
CA GLY A 330 -11.07 10.84 -0.57
C GLY A 330 -12.19 11.85 -0.39
N ALA A 331 -13.09 11.68 0.60
CA ALA A 331 -14.12 12.64 0.91
C ALA A 331 -13.55 13.96 1.46
N LEU A 332 -12.56 13.86 2.36
CA LEU A 332 -11.84 15.02 2.88
C LEU A 332 -11.16 15.80 1.75
N SER A 333 -10.40 15.10 0.90
CA SER A 333 -9.72 15.73 -0.25
C SER A 333 -10.68 16.38 -1.21
N THR A 334 -11.85 15.78 -1.43
CA THR A 334 -12.92 16.35 -2.29
C THR A 334 -13.52 17.59 -1.66
N ALA A 335 -13.78 17.61 -0.35
CA ALA A 335 -14.29 18.79 0.36
C ALA A 335 -13.29 19.97 0.27
N ILE A 336 -11.99 19.70 0.45
CA ILE A 336 -10.93 20.70 0.29
C ILE A 336 -10.89 21.24 -1.15
N ALA A 337 -11.04 20.35 -2.16
CA ALA A 337 -11.04 20.74 -3.55
C ALA A 337 -12.23 21.66 -3.90
N TYR A 338 -13.42 21.42 -3.35
CA TYR A 338 -14.59 22.31 -3.52
C TYR A 338 -14.30 23.69 -2.93
N ALA A 339 -13.80 23.78 -1.70
CA ALA A 339 -13.45 25.07 -1.10
C ALA A 339 -12.45 25.86 -1.97
N LYS A 340 -11.39 25.16 -2.44
CA LYS A 340 -10.38 25.77 -3.32
C LYS A 340 -10.94 26.21 -4.68
N SER A 341 -11.86 25.44 -5.27
CA SER A 341 -12.49 25.81 -6.55
C SER A 341 -13.32 27.10 -6.47
N ASP A 342 -13.87 27.37 -5.28
CA ASP A 342 -14.61 28.60 -4.99
C ASP A 342 -13.71 29.74 -4.44
N ASN A 343 -12.37 29.60 -4.55
CA ASN A 343 -11.37 30.52 -4.01
C ASN A 343 -11.52 30.79 -2.51
N ARG A 344 -11.95 29.77 -1.73
CA ARG A 344 -12.09 29.83 -0.27
C ARG A 344 -10.94 29.05 0.40
N GLU A 345 -10.42 29.61 1.47
CA GLU A 345 -9.42 28.93 2.32
C GLU A 345 -10.08 28.03 3.38
N VAL A 346 -11.33 28.30 3.70
CA VAL A 346 -12.08 27.57 4.74
C VAL A 346 -13.05 26.58 4.10
N VAL A 347 -12.96 25.33 4.51
CA VAL A 347 -13.90 24.27 4.12
C VAL A 347 -15.17 24.41 4.94
N THR A 348 -16.32 24.36 4.28
CA THR A 348 -17.64 24.46 4.90
C THR A 348 -18.30 23.09 5.05
N MET A 349 -19.37 23.01 5.85
CA MET A 349 -20.18 21.79 5.96
C MET A 349 -20.79 21.38 4.61
N GLU A 350 -21.15 22.35 3.76
CA GLU A 350 -21.66 22.06 2.42
C GLU A 350 -20.61 21.35 1.54
N ASP A 351 -19.35 21.75 1.63
CA ASP A 351 -18.26 21.10 0.91
C ASP A 351 -18.05 19.66 1.40
N ALA A 352 -18.18 19.44 2.71
CA ALA A 352 -18.11 18.10 3.30
C ALA A 352 -19.27 17.21 2.83
N ILE A 353 -20.48 17.74 2.78
CA ILE A 353 -21.67 17.03 2.26
C ILE A 353 -21.42 16.59 0.81
N LYS A 354 -20.91 17.49 -0.03
CA LYS A 354 -20.55 17.17 -1.42
C LYS A 354 -19.44 16.12 -1.48
N GLY A 355 -18.40 16.24 -0.63
CA GLY A 355 -17.31 15.28 -0.55
C GLY A 355 -17.78 13.88 -0.19
N VAL A 356 -18.64 13.76 0.82
CA VAL A 356 -19.25 12.50 1.25
C VAL A 356 -20.13 11.91 0.16
N ALA A 357 -20.98 12.73 -0.48
CA ALA A 357 -21.89 12.27 -1.54
C ALA A 357 -21.17 11.62 -2.74
N THR A 358 -19.94 12.04 -3.02
CA THR A 358 -19.14 11.43 -4.11
C THR A 358 -18.60 10.02 -3.77
N ARG A 359 -18.56 9.66 -2.49
CA ARG A 359 -17.96 8.40 -1.99
C ARG A 359 -19.00 7.43 -1.44
N VAL A 360 -20.04 7.94 -0.85
CA VAL A 360 -21.20 7.14 -0.50
C VAL A 360 -22.02 7.00 -1.78
N LYS A 361 -21.76 5.94 -2.55
CA LYS A 361 -22.75 5.46 -3.52
C LYS A 361 -23.98 5.20 -2.69
N ASP A 362 -25.04 6.00 -2.91
CA ASP A 362 -26.28 5.91 -2.16
C ASP A 362 -26.18 4.89 -1.01
N LYS A 363 -26.02 5.36 0.24
CA LYS A 363 -26.55 4.59 1.33
C LYS A 363 -28.05 4.56 0.98
N LYS A 364 -28.46 3.64 0.10
CA LYS A 364 -29.83 3.16 0.10
C LYS A 364 -30.08 2.98 1.58
N LYS A 365 -30.96 3.81 2.15
CA LYS A 365 -31.38 3.71 3.55
C LYS A 365 -31.34 2.23 3.87
N ARG A 366 -30.46 1.79 4.78
CA ARG A 366 -30.42 0.36 5.11
C ARG A 366 -31.81 0.05 5.62
N VAL A 367 -32.65 -0.41 4.69
CA VAL A 367 -34.02 -0.74 4.95
C VAL A 367 -33.98 -1.80 6.04
N GLY A 368 -34.44 -1.50 7.23
CA GLY A 368 -34.56 -2.48 8.31
C GLY A 368 -35.87 -3.27 8.17
N ILE A 369 -36.00 -4.39 8.92
CA ILE A 369 -37.27 -5.15 8.95
C ILE A 369 -38.45 -4.25 9.35
N ASP A 370 -38.24 -3.31 10.26
CA ASP A 370 -39.28 -2.36 10.69
C ASP A 370 -39.73 -1.42 9.55
N ASP A 371 -38.79 -1.00 8.68
CA ASP A 371 -39.11 -0.17 7.51
C ASP A 371 -39.92 -0.98 6.49
N ILE A 372 -39.56 -2.23 6.25
CA ILE A 372 -40.29 -3.15 5.37
C ILE A 372 -41.71 -3.38 5.91
N GLN A 373 -41.83 -3.64 7.21
CA GLN A 373 -43.14 -3.82 7.86
C GLN A 373 -44.03 -2.57 7.71
N LYS A 374 -43.45 -1.38 7.94
CA LYS A 374 -44.17 -0.11 7.80
C LYS A 374 -44.61 0.14 6.34
N TYR A 375 -43.68 -0.05 5.39
CA TYR A 375 -43.95 0.11 3.98
C TYR A 375 -45.10 -0.80 3.51
N VAL A 376 -45.05 -2.08 3.84
CA VAL A 376 -46.08 -3.06 3.47
C VAL A 376 -47.41 -2.70 4.17
N ALA A 377 -47.37 -2.27 5.44
CA ALA A 377 -48.58 -1.81 6.14
C ALA A 377 -49.26 -0.65 5.41
N ASP A 378 -48.49 0.36 5.03
CA ASP A 378 -48.97 1.54 4.34
C ASP A 378 -49.50 1.19 2.94
N LYS A 379 -48.79 0.32 2.18
CA LYS A 379 -49.18 -0.09 0.82
C LYS A 379 -50.50 -0.86 0.77
N TYR A 380 -50.74 -1.73 1.78
CA TYR A 380 -51.95 -2.54 1.85
C TYR A 380 -53.04 -1.90 2.76
N GLY A 381 -52.82 -0.68 3.24
CA GLY A 381 -53.81 0.05 4.04
C GLY A 381 -54.16 -0.58 5.38
N ILE A 382 -53.20 -1.29 6.01
CA ILE A 382 -53.35 -1.94 7.30
C ILE A 382 -52.48 -1.29 8.37
N LYS A 383 -52.82 -1.46 9.65
CA LYS A 383 -52.00 -0.90 10.71
C LYS A 383 -50.73 -1.73 10.92
N LEU A 384 -49.61 -1.07 11.23
CA LEU A 384 -48.34 -1.73 11.54
C LEU A 384 -48.51 -2.74 12.72
N SER A 385 -49.38 -2.40 13.71
CA SER A 385 -49.74 -3.32 14.82
C SER A 385 -50.40 -4.61 14.35
N ASP A 386 -51.09 -4.59 13.19
CA ASP A 386 -51.71 -5.79 12.64
C ASP A 386 -50.73 -6.70 11.94
N ILE A 387 -49.66 -6.17 11.33
CA ILE A 387 -48.55 -6.96 10.77
C ILE A 387 -47.85 -7.74 11.88
N LYS A 388 -47.55 -7.08 13.00
CA LYS A 388 -46.91 -7.72 14.20
C LYS A 388 -47.94 -8.54 15.02
N GLY A 389 -49.25 -8.27 14.86
CA GLY A 389 -50.36 -8.82 15.64
C GLY A 389 -50.68 -10.32 15.31
N LYS A 390 -51.53 -10.93 16.14
CA LYS A 390 -51.91 -12.36 16.03
C LYS A 390 -53.14 -12.59 15.12
N SER A 391 -53.59 -11.61 14.37
CA SER A 391 -54.75 -11.74 13.49
C SER A 391 -54.55 -12.83 12.44
N ARG A 392 -55.63 -13.64 12.22
CA ARG A 392 -55.69 -14.69 11.18
C ARG A 392 -56.56 -14.29 9.96
N LYS A 393 -57.01 -13.08 9.92
CA LYS A 393 -57.77 -12.59 8.73
C LYS A 393 -56.91 -12.56 7.49
N LYS A 394 -57.41 -13.07 6.37
CA LYS A 394 -56.66 -13.19 5.13
C LYS A 394 -56.10 -11.84 4.64
N GLU A 395 -56.83 -10.74 4.85
CA GLU A 395 -56.46 -9.35 4.53
C GLU A 395 -55.22 -8.85 5.29
N ILE A 396 -54.87 -9.50 6.43
CA ILE A 396 -53.71 -9.15 7.26
C ILE A 396 -52.62 -10.19 7.10
N VAL A 397 -53.01 -11.47 6.96
CA VAL A 397 -52.02 -12.58 6.84
C VAL A 397 -51.22 -12.50 5.55
N ASN A 398 -51.87 -12.15 4.43
CA ASN A 398 -51.16 -12.08 3.15
C ASN A 398 -50.11 -10.95 3.11
N PRO A 399 -50.44 -9.69 3.46
CA PRO A 399 -49.41 -8.66 3.58
C PRO A 399 -48.28 -9.00 4.58
N ARG A 400 -48.59 -9.64 5.71
CA ARG A 400 -47.58 -10.08 6.65
C ARG A 400 -46.62 -11.10 6.05
N GLN A 401 -47.12 -12.06 5.26
CA GLN A 401 -46.30 -13.06 4.57
C GLN A 401 -45.45 -12.40 3.48
N ILE A 402 -45.99 -11.43 2.76
CA ILE A 402 -45.22 -10.60 1.82
C ILE A 402 -44.12 -9.86 2.54
N ALA A 403 -44.39 -9.21 3.69
CA ALA A 403 -43.37 -8.52 4.46
C ALA A 403 -42.27 -9.46 4.96
N MET A 404 -42.61 -10.72 5.38
CA MET A 404 -41.61 -11.74 5.75
C MET A 404 -40.76 -12.14 4.56
N PHE A 405 -41.37 -12.33 3.39
CA PHE A 405 -40.68 -12.67 2.14
C PHE A 405 -39.71 -11.53 1.72
N LEU A 406 -40.18 -10.30 1.66
CA LEU A 406 -39.36 -9.12 1.34
C LEU A 406 -38.21 -8.92 2.31
N SER A 407 -38.44 -9.17 3.62
CA SER A 407 -37.37 -9.12 4.63
C SER A 407 -36.29 -10.16 4.37
N ARG A 408 -36.66 -11.34 3.89
CA ARG A 408 -35.71 -12.41 3.55
C ARG A 408 -34.89 -12.08 2.29
N GLU A 409 -35.56 -11.57 1.25
CA GLU A 409 -34.97 -11.27 -0.05
C GLU A 409 -34.05 -10.02 0.00
N ILE A 410 -34.47 -8.95 0.71
CA ILE A 410 -33.76 -7.67 0.74
C ILE A 410 -32.58 -7.68 1.73
N LEU A 411 -32.79 -8.30 2.93
CA LEU A 411 -31.84 -8.22 4.03
C LEU A 411 -30.98 -9.48 4.16
N GLU A 412 -31.31 -10.56 3.48
CA GLU A 412 -30.71 -11.89 3.63
C GLU A 412 -30.67 -12.38 5.09
N ASP A 413 -31.53 -11.80 5.95
CA ASP A 413 -31.56 -12.07 7.38
C ASP A 413 -31.92 -13.54 7.69
N SER A 414 -31.44 -14.03 8.84
CA SER A 414 -31.78 -15.38 9.30
C SER A 414 -33.27 -15.50 9.61
N LEU A 415 -33.84 -16.69 9.42
CA LEU A 415 -35.23 -16.96 9.81
C LEU A 415 -35.51 -16.66 11.30
N VAL A 416 -34.49 -16.76 12.14
CA VAL A 416 -34.59 -16.44 13.59
C VAL A 416 -34.76 -14.93 13.78
N THR A 417 -33.98 -14.10 13.05
CA THR A 417 -34.08 -12.65 13.12
C THR A 417 -35.46 -12.16 12.66
N ILE A 418 -35.94 -12.69 11.51
CA ILE A 418 -37.26 -12.37 10.97
C ILE A 418 -38.35 -12.83 11.93
N SER A 419 -38.25 -14.03 12.49
CA SER A 419 -39.19 -14.57 13.47
C SER A 419 -39.39 -13.65 14.67
N ASN A 420 -38.29 -13.18 15.24
CA ASN A 420 -38.31 -12.26 16.38
C ASN A 420 -38.98 -10.92 16.02
N ALA A 421 -38.68 -10.36 14.82
CA ALA A 421 -39.24 -9.10 14.38
C ALA A 421 -40.75 -9.16 14.09
N PHE A 422 -41.26 -10.32 13.74
CA PHE A 422 -42.71 -10.55 13.47
C PHE A 422 -43.47 -11.22 14.63
N ASP A 423 -42.83 -11.49 15.76
CA ASP A 423 -43.40 -12.23 16.91
C ASP A 423 -44.08 -13.52 16.47
N ARG A 424 -43.31 -14.36 15.72
CA ARG A 424 -43.78 -15.64 15.17
C ARG A 424 -42.72 -16.71 15.30
N ASP A 425 -43.18 -17.98 15.34
CA ASP A 425 -42.28 -19.12 15.26
C ASP A 425 -41.63 -19.20 13.89
N HIS A 426 -40.37 -19.62 13.86
CA HIS A 426 -39.60 -19.72 12.64
C HIS A 426 -40.26 -20.61 11.59
N THR A 427 -41.00 -21.65 11.99
CA THR A 427 -41.79 -22.51 11.10
C THR A 427 -42.94 -21.75 10.43
N THR A 428 -43.60 -20.84 11.12
CA THR A 428 -44.64 -19.95 10.58
C THR A 428 -44.06 -18.97 9.57
N VAL A 429 -42.88 -18.42 9.84
CA VAL A 429 -42.17 -17.51 8.91
C VAL A 429 -41.77 -18.29 7.66
N MET A 430 -41.14 -19.44 7.82
CA MET A 430 -40.72 -20.29 6.69
C MET A 430 -41.90 -20.65 5.80
N HIS A 431 -43.00 -21.15 6.36
CA HIS A 431 -44.21 -21.45 5.59
C HIS A 431 -44.83 -20.23 4.91
N GLY A 432 -44.72 -19.03 5.54
CA GLY A 432 -45.15 -17.79 4.95
C GLY A 432 -44.35 -17.41 3.72
N ILE A 433 -43.03 -17.51 3.83
CA ILE A 433 -42.07 -17.26 2.72
C ILE A 433 -42.30 -18.26 1.57
N ASP A 434 -42.34 -19.57 1.88
CA ASP A 434 -42.53 -20.62 0.87
C ASP A 434 -43.84 -20.45 0.10
N LYS A 435 -44.89 -19.99 0.80
CA LYS A 435 -46.19 -19.75 0.18
C LYS A 435 -46.12 -18.58 -0.82
N ILE A 436 -45.48 -17.47 -0.46
CA ILE A 436 -45.30 -16.32 -1.36
C ILE A 436 -44.45 -16.74 -2.56
N GLN A 437 -43.37 -17.48 -2.32
CA GLN A 437 -42.51 -18.00 -3.38
C GLN A 437 -43.29 -18.83 -4.42
N LYS A 438 -44.14 -19.74 -3.95
CA LYS A 438 -45.02 -20.53 -4.84
C LYS A 438 -46.01 -19.67 -5.61
N GLN A 439 -46.60 -18.65 -4.97
CA GLN A 439 -47.50 -17.74 -5.67
C GLN A 439 -46.79 -16.94 -6.77
N ILE A 440 -45.55 -16.55 -6.56
CA ILE A 440 -44.71 -15.90 -7.58
C ILE A 440 -44.47 -16.83 -8.77
N GLU A 441 -44.30 -18.14 -8.53
CA GLU A 441 -44.08 -19.13 -9.57
C GLU A 441 -45.38 -19.47 -10.38
N GLU A 442 -46.56 -19.32 -9.77
CA GLU A 442 -47.84 -19.68 -10.34
C GLU A 442 -48.62 -18.51 -10.98
N ASP A 443 -48.27 -17.24 -10.63
CA ASP A 443 -49.00 -16.05 -11.08
C ASP A 443 -48.07 -14.92 -11.48
N ASP A 444 -47.96 -14.68 -12.79
CA ASP A 444 -47.08 -13.64 -13.37
C ASP A 444 -47.49 -12.22 -12.92
N ASN A 445 -48.80 -11.92 -12.69
CA ASN A 445 -49.23 -10.63 -12.21
C ASN A 445 -48.80 -10.40 -10.76
N PHE A 446 -48.87 -11.45 -9.93
CA PHE A 446 -48.38 -11.38 -8.55
C PHE A 446 -46.87 -11.22 -8.49
N LYS A 447 -46.15 -11.83 -9.41
CA LYS A 447 -44.71 -11.64 -9.58
C LYS A 447 -44.35 -10.19 -9.89
N GLU A 448 -45.02 -9.56 -10.86
CA GLU A 448 -44.82 -8.14 -11.19
C GLU A 448 -45.11 -7.22 -9.98
N GLU A 449 -46.15 -7.56 -9.17
CA GLU A 449 -46.47 -6.83 -7.94
C GLU A 449 -45.31 -6.92 -6.97
N ILE A 450 -44.78 -8.10 -6.70
CA ILE A 450 -43.66 -8.32 -5.76
C ILE A 450 -42.37 -7.66 -6.27
N ASP A 451 -42.05 -7.76 -7.57
CA ASP A 451 -40.91 -7.10 -8.17
C ASP A 451 -41.00 -5.56 -8.05
N THR A 452 -42.22 -5.01 -8.17
CA THR A 452 -42.46 -3.60 -7.95
C THR A 452 -42.24 -3.19 -6.50
N LEU A 453 -42.73 -3.99 -5.54
CA LEU A 453 -42.52 -3.75 -4.11
C LEU A 453 -41.01 -3.82 -3.73
N LEU A 454 -40.28 -4.81 -4.27
CA LEU A 454 -38.85 -4.92 -4.09
C LEU A 454 -38.11 -3.67 -4.58
N LYS A 455 -38.50 -3.17 -5.74
CA LYS A 455 -37.92 -1.97 -6.35
C LYS A 455 -38.21 -0.71 -5.52
N GLU A 456 -39.50 -0.48 -5.17
CA GLU A 456 -39.93 0.71 -4.41
C GLU A 456 -39.34 0.77 -2.98
N ILE A 457 -39.06 -0.39 -2.34
CA ILE A 457 -38.41 -0.46 -1.01
C ILE A 457 -36.89 -0.21 -1.12
N THR A 458 -36.29 -0.58 -2.24
CA THR A 458 -34.82 -0.52 -2.42
C THR A 458 -34.37 0.78 -3.12
N GLU A 459 -35.29 1.55 -3.70
CA GLU A 459 -35.06 2.92 -4.21
C GLU A 459 -35.25 3.96 -3.09
#